data_d36e15876adecbb02bddf8849dbe664f
#
_entry.id   d36e15876adecbb02bddf8849dbe664f
#
_cell.length_a   1.000
_cell.length_b   1.000
_cell.length_c   1.000
_cell.angle_alpha   90.00
_cell.angle_beta   90.00
_cell.angle_gamma   90.00
#
_symmetry.space_group_name_H-M   'P 1'
#
loop_
_entity.id
_entity.type
_entity.pdbx_description
1 polymer ?
#
loop_
_entity_poly.entity_id
_entity_poly.type
_entity_poly.pdbx_seq_one_letter_code
_entity_poly.pdbx_strand_id
1 'polypeptide(L)'
;RVCLEGDEDPVCVYLVARADALRGRFDDACAALVRVHAALPVHAQKLRPLLPFQDITDFAFWTHAASLVEASVSASYACYRHAMHALEAGANVAEADARQVWTHVFQAQLALHMYDAAASTVLSMPFDDLRTTCITTLVTTLCNAYETHTLLRLDLLDWQPHVERTLSFHARHASPLAHPSYFHILYAYHISRGDYKSAAASMYQHARRMCVLAQSAQPDTMRTYAVRQAQSYLVAINALTLLPPTHAWFAHDHADGLDVGRGKHQALRGRVTQYVPTAQGASPPLAIVQLADVRREYDELMTRLELLQTYPELAHAAAPWRAEDALSLFIANDDFDAAWSCAQHLDLPLNGFFEALTQKSVTLERTFHQRKAQYEHLDPALQALYMADEEEADANATFLRHSACTASWPGHAHERAWKYLRLHLEAAKHDDTTAYRRTIAETLVASHAWDLAPAWLSAWFQQHAPDVLLRVWMRHGWLEQALVYCTQLVDASMSALRTGNAQPPSCLPYTLMDSLLAAATAQGVDAQALRTSLEARMKALHK
;
A
#
# COMPACT_ATOMS: atom_id res chain seq x y z
N ARG A 1 -29.19 11.72 -66.05
CA ARG A 1 -28.57 10.69 -66.93
C ARG A 1 -28.44 11.12 -68.41
N VAL A 2 -28.48 12.41 -68.77
CA VAL A 2 -28.48 12.86 -70.17
C VAL A 2 -27.12 13.46 -70.59
N CYS A 3 -26.11 13.46 -69.77
CA CYS A 3 -24.79 14.01 -70.09
C CYS A 3 -23.67 12.96 -69.89
N LEU A 4 -23.78 11.81 -70.57
CA LEU A 4 -22.80 10.75 -70.36
C LEU A 4 -22.40 10.05 -71.64
N GLU A 5 -21.86 10.77 -72.62
CA GLU A 5 -20.98 10.17 -73.67
C GLU A 5 -20.33 11.27 -74.48
N GLY A 6 -19.02 11.52 -74.27
CA GLY A 6 -18.16 12.37 -75.13
C GLY A 6 -18.14 13.87 -74.73
N ASP A 7 -17.03 14.35 -74.20
CA ASP A 7 -16.75 15.74 -73.75
C ASP A 7 -17.70 16.21 -72.61
N GLU A 8 -17.53 15.61 -71.40
CA GLU A 8 -18.30 16.00 -70.24
C GLU A 8 -18.00 17.45 -69.87
N ASP A 9 -18.95 18.37 -70.13
CA ASP A 9 -18.79 19.77 -69.68
C ASP A 9 -18.62 19.78 -68.13
N PRO A 10 -17.50 20.31 -67.61
CA PRO A 10 -17.19 20.30 -66.19
C PRO A 10 -18.28 20.95 -65.32
N VAL A 11 -19.11 21.82 -65.89
CA VAL A 11 -20.29 22.40 -65.27
C VAL A 11 -21.33 21.32 -64.96
N CYS A 12 -21.61 20.45 -65.93
CA CYS A 12 -22.56 19.35 -65.74
C CYS A 12 -22.04 18.34 -64.72
N VAL A 13 -20.75 18.00 -64.74
CA VAL A 13 -20.12 17.10 -63.77
C VAL A 13 -20.22 17.67 -62.36
N TYR A 14 -19.97 18.98 -62.16
CA TYR A 14 -20.12 19.64 -60.86
C TYR A 14 -21.58 19.62 -60.37
N LEU A 15 -22.57 19.89 -61.21
CA LEU A 15 -23.97 19.83 -60.85
C LEU A 15 -24.43 18.40 -60.49
N VAL A 16 -23.90 17.41 -61.20
CA VAL A 16 -24.14 15.98 -60.88
C VAL A 16 -23.52 15.64 -59.51
N ALA A 17 -22.27 16.10 -59.24
CA ALA A 17 -21.63 15.89 -57.95
C ALA A 17 -22.48 16.46 -56.80
N ARG A 18 -23.01 17.69 -56.96
CA ARG A 18 -23.93 18.29 -55.97
C ARG A 18 -25.24 17.49 -55.81
N ALA A 19 -25.80 17.03 -56.89
CA ALA A 19 -27.03 16.23 -56.86
C ALA A 19 -26.79 14.87 -56.20
N ASP A 20 -25.64 14.24 -56.41
CA ASP A 20 -25.26 12.97 -55.80
C ASP A 20 -24.97 13.15 -54.30
N ALA A 21 -24.31 14.22 -53.90
CA ALA A 21 -24.12 14.56 -52.50
C ALA A 21 -25.48 14.75 -51.77
N LEU A 22 -26.41 15.50 -52.37
CA LEU A 22 -27.76 15.69 -51.84
C LEU A 22 -28.59 14.39 -51.75
N ARG A 23 -28.26 13.39 -52.58
CA ARG A 23 -28.90 12.06 -52.58
C ARG A 23 -28.23 11.04 -51.66
N GLY A 24 -27.13 11.46 -50.99
CA GLY A 24 -26.36 10.58 -50.09
C GLY A 24 -25.39 9.64 -50.84
N ARG A 25 -25.12 9.88 -52.14
CA ARG A 25 -24.16 9.10 -52.94
C ARG A 25 -22.80 9.79 -52.92
N PHE A 26 -22.15 9.78 -51.71
CA PHE A 26 -20.95 10.59 -51.46
C PHE A 26 -19.72 10.12 -52.22
N ASP A 27 -19.56 8.81 -52.47
CA ASP A 27 -18.43 8.27 -53.23
C ASP A 27 -18.49 8.69 -54.72
N ASP A 28 -19.69 8.64 -55.32
CA ASP A 28 -19.92 9.12 -56.68
C ASP A 28 -19.68 10.64 -56.78
N ALA A 29 -20.16 11.38 -55.77
CA ALA A 29 -19.93 12.81 -55.64
C ALA A 29 -18.43 13.15 -55.55
N CYS A 30 -17.66 12.46 -54.72
CA CYS A 30 -16.21 12.64 -54.63
C CYS A 30 -15.50 12.34 -55.96
N ALA A 31 -15.84 11.22 -56.60
CA ALA A 31 -15.26 10.86 -57.89
C ALA A 31 -15.53 11.93 -58.96
N ALA A 32 -16.73 12.51 -58.95
CA ALA A 32 -17.09 13.61 -59.86
C ALA A 32 -16.33 14.89 -59.50
N LEU A 33 -16.16 15.25 -58.21
CA LEU A 33 -15.41 16.42 -57.76
C LEU A 33 -13.93 16.31 -58.14
N VAL A 34 -13.32 15.13 -58.07
CA VAL A 34 -11.94 14.89 -58.55
C VAL A 34 -11.81 15.19 -60.06
N ARG A 35 -12.80 14.76 -60.88
CA ARG A 35 -12.82 15.07 -62.33
C ARG A 35 -12.99 16.57 -62.59
N VAL A 36 -13.84 17.26 -61.83
CA VAL A 36 -14.01 18.71 -61.92
C VAL A 36 -12.70 19.41 -61.61
N HIS A 37 -12.01 19.02 -60.55
CA HIS A 37 -10.72 19.59 -60.16
C HIS A 37 -9.67 19.45 -61.28
N ALA A 38 -9.58 18.27 -61.89
CA ALA A 38 -8.66 18.05 -63.02
C ALA A 38 -8.97 18.96 -64.23
N ALA A 39 -10.21 19.39 -64.42
CA ALA A 39 -10.65 20.28 -65.46
C ALA A 39 -10.53 21.79 -65.13
N LEU A 40 -10.29 22.14 -63.85
CA LEU A 40 -10.17 23.54 -63.38
C LEU A 40 -9.15 24.37 -64.16
N PRO A 41 -7.92 23.92 -64.48
CA PRO A 41 -6.91 24.76 -65.18
C PRO A 41 -7.40 25.25 -66.53
N VAL A 42 -8.28 24.48 -67.18
CA VAL A 42 -8.76 24.81 -68.54
C VAL A 42 -10.13 25.52 -68.48
N HIS A 43 -10.98 25.20 -67.56
CA HIS A 43 -12.39 25.62 -67.52
C HIS A 43 -12.80 26.48 -66.34
N ALA A 44 -11.84 27.11 -65.65
CA ALA A 44 -12.10 27.91 -64.44
C ALA A 44 -13.15 29.02 -64.65
N GLN A 45 -13.16 29.68 -65.80
CA GLN A 45 -14.11 30.75 -66.14
C GLN A 45 -15.57 30.24 -66.22
N LYS A 46 -15.78 29.01 -66.71
CA LYS A 46 -17.12 28.42 -66.79
C LYS A 46 -17.67 27.98 -65.40
N LEU A 47 -16.80 27.55 -64.50
CA LEU A 47 -17.14 27.10 -63.17
C LEU A 47 -17.30 28.25 -62.16
N ARG A 48 -16.67 29.40 -62.40
CA ARG A 48 -16.67 30.56 -61.51
C ARG A 48 -18.07 30.99 -61.01
N PRO A 49 -19.11 31.06 -61.82
CA PRO A 49 -20.46 31.48 -61.35
C PRO A 49 -21.14 30.46 -60.42
N LEU A 50 -20.66 29.23 -60.38
CA LEU A 50 -21.21 28.14 -59.56
C LEU A 50 -20.49 27.94 -58.27
N LEU A 51 -19.27 28.45 -58.13
CA LEU A 51 -18.44 28.33 -56.94
C LEU A 51 -18.65 29.52 -56.01
N PRO A 52 -18.67 29.34 -54.70
CA PRO A 52 -18.98 30.36 -53.70
C PRO A 52 -17.81 31.35 -53.44
N PHE A 53 -16.67 31.18 -54.10
CA PHE A 53 -15.44 31.97 -53.92
C PHE A 53 -14.96 32.61 -55.22
N GLN A 54 -14.31 33.76 -55.09
CA GLN A 54 -13.83 34.52 -56.27
C GLN A 54 -12.50 34.00 -56.83
N ASP A 55 -11.58 33.62 -55.94
CA ASP A 55 -10.28 33.09 -56.30
C ASP A 55 -10.33 31.57 -56.28
N ILE A 56 -10.19 30.96 -57.46
CA ILE A 56 -10.23 29.51 -57.63
C ILE A 56 -8.82 28.97 -57.33
N THR A 57 -8.54 28.72 -56.05
CA THR A 57 -7.36 28.01 -55.59
C THR A 57 -7.71 26.54 -55.29
N ASP A 58 -6.72 25.67 -55.40
CA ASP A 58 -6.88 24.25 -55.03
C ASP A 58 -7.41 24.11 -53.60
N PHE A 59 -6.93 24.91 -52.67
CA PHE A 59 -7.38 24.95 -51.30
C PHE A 59 -8.88 25.30 -51.18
N ALA A 60 -9.29 26.43 -51.84
CA ALA A 60 -10.68 26.87 -51.77
C ALA A 60 -11.65 25.88 -52.43
N PHE A 61 -11.23 25.24 -53.53
CA PHE A 61 -12.03 24.22 -54.17
C PHE A 61 -12.23 22.99 -53.29
N TRP A 62 -11.15 22.45 -52.70
CA TRP A 62 -11.22 21.23 -51.90
C TRP A 62 -11.92 21.44 -50.54
N THR A 63 -11.80 22.61 -49.93
CA THR A 63 -12.57 22.96 -48.72
C THR A 63 -14.06 23.06 -49.02
N HIS A 64 -14.44 23.66 -50.15
CA HIS A 64 -15.82 23.66 -50.60
C HIS A 64 -16.32 22.26 -50.96
N ALA A 65 -15.51 21.47 -51.68
CA ALA A 65 -15.85 20.08 -51.98
C ALA A 65 -16.12 19.27 -50.72
N ALA A 66 -15.30 19.44 -49.68
CA ALA A 66 -15.49 18.79 -48.38
C ALA A 66 -16.82 19.20 -47.72
N SER A 67 -17.20 20.49 -47.80
CA SER A 67 -18.48 20.96 -47.27
C SER A 67 -19.71 20.37 -47.97
N LEU A 68 -19.61 20.05 -49.24
CA LEU A 68 -20.69 19.39 -49.99
C LEU A 68 -20.94 17.95 -49.57
N VAL A 69 -19.90 17.26 -49.12
CA VAL A 69 -19.96 15.84 -48.68
C VAL A 69 -19.78 15.65 -47.19
N GLU A 70 -19.98 16.71 -46.39
CA GLU A 70 -19.76 16.74 -44.95
C GLU A 70 -20.52 15.63 -44.18
N ALA A 71 -21.68 15.22 -44.69
CA ALA A 71 -22.47 14.14 -44.06
C ALA A 71 -21.80 12.76 -44.14
N SER A 72 -20.78 12.56 -44.97
CA SER A 72 -19.94 11.36 -45.00
C SER A 72 -18.52 11.68 -44.55
N VAL A 73 -18.13 11.10 -43.39
CA VAL A 73 -16.80 11.30 -42.81
C VAL A 73 -15.69 10.84 -43.77
N SER A 74 -15.84 9.70 -44.45
CA SER A 74 -14.85 9.17 -45.38
C SER A 74 -14.67 10.07 -46.63
N ALA A 75 -15.79 10.55 -47.18
CA ALA A 75 -15.79 11.42 -48.35
C ALA A 75 -15.22 12.82 -48.04
N SER A 76 -15.66 13.41 -46.93
CA SER A 76 -15.13 14.71 -46.47
C SER A 76 -13.64 14.63 -46.12
N TYR A 77 -13.18 13.55 -45.50
CA TYR A 77 -11.77 13.29 -45.24
C TYR A 77 -10.94 13.27 -46.53
N ALA A 78 -11.42 12.57 -47.54
CA ALA A 78 -10.70 12.55 -48.85
C ALA A 78 -10.53 13.94 -49.43
N CYS A 79 -11.57 14.78 -49.37
CA CYS A 79 -11.52 16.17 -49.85
C CYS A 79 -10.60 17.06 -48.98
N TYR A 80 -10.73 17.00 -47.64
CA TYR A 80 -9.86 17.76 -46.74
C TYR A 80 -8.38 17.35 -46.86
N ARG A 81 -8.10 16.09 -47.18
CA ARG A 81 -6.72 15.64 -47.44
C ARG A 81 -6.10 16.31 -48.64
N HIS A 82 -6.86 16.52 -49.70
CA HIS A 82 -6.40 17.32 -50.86
C HIS A 82 -6.20 18.80 -50.51
N ALA A 83 -7.08 19.38 -49.66
CA ALA A 83 -6.89 20.74 -49.15
C ALA A 83 -5.62 20.86 -48.30
N MET A 84 -5.32 19.85 -47.48
CA MET A 84 -4.10 19.81 -46.70
C MET A 84 -2.84 19.72 -47.55
N HIS A 85 -2.84 18.91 -48.60
CA HIS A 85 -1.73 18.89 -49.56
C HIS A 85 -1.50 20.23 -50.27
N ALA A 86 -2.56 21.00 -50.54
CA ALA A 86 -2.44 22.34 -51.07
C ALA A 86 -1.78 23.29 -50.07
N LEU A 87 -2.09 23.17 -48.76
CA LEU A 87 -1.42 23.91 -47.68
C LEU A 87 0.06 23.54 -47.55
N GLU A 88 0.40 22.26 -47.60
CA GLU A 88 1.77 21.76 -47.55
C GLU A 88 2.60 22.24 -48.77
N ALA A 89 1.94 22.40 -49.94
CA ALA A 89 2.54 22.95 -51.14
C ALA A 89 2.76 24.48 -51.08
N GLY A 90 2.38 25.13 -49.96
CA GLY A 90 2.63 26.56 -49.73
C GLY A 90 1.51 27.49 -50.21
N ALA A 91 0.26 27.03 -50.26
CA ALA A 91 -0.88 27.90 -50.55
C ALA A 91 -0.97 29.03 -49.52
N ASN A 92 -1.09 30.28 -50.00
CA ASN A 92 -1.28 31.44 -49.15
C ASN A 92 -2.75 31.50 -48.67
N VAL A 93 -3.00 31.06 -47.44
CA VAL A 93 -4.33 30.91 -46.84
C VAL A 93 -4.36 31.61 -45.49
N ALA A 94 -5.52 32.15 -45.11
CA ALA A 94 -5.69 32.70 -43.77
C ALA A 94 -5.45 31.62 -42.68
N GLU A 95 -4.78 32.00 -41.63
CA GLU A 95 -4.43 31.07 -40.52
C GLU A 95 -5.66 30.37 -39.94
N ALA A 96 -6.79 31.06 -39.83
CA ALA A 96 -8.03 30.50 -39.34
C ALA A 96 -8.55 29.34 -40.21
N ASP A 97 -8.49 29.49 -41.52
CA ASP A 97 -8.95 28.47 -42.48
C ASP A 97 -7.99 27.25 -42.48
N ALA A 98 -6.70 27.52 -42.40
CA ALA A 98 -5.70 26.46 -42.26
C ALA A 98 -5.92 25.65 -40.98
N ARG A 99 -6.14 26.30 -39.84
CA ARG A 99 -6.46 25.64 -38.55
C ARG A 99 -7.71 24.77 -38.66
N GLN A 100 -8.73 25.27 -39.36
CA GLN A 100 -9.98 24.55 -39.55
C GLN A 100 -9.76 23.24 -40.36
N VAL A 101 -9.00 23.28 -41.42
CA VAL A 101 -8.68 22.09 -42.24
C VAL A 101 -7.91 21.05 -41.40
N TRP A 102 -6.89 21.48 -40.68
CA TRP A 102 -6.15 20.59 -39.80
C TRP A 102 -7.06 19.91 -38.76
N THR A 103 -8.00 20.67 -38.17
CA THR A 103 -8.95 20.14 -37.21
C THR A 103 -9.88 19.13 -37.83
N HIS A 104 -10.44 19.40 -39.03
CA HIS A 104 -11.33 18.48 -39.73
C HIS A 104 -10.63 17.19 -40.16
N VAL A 105 -9.40 17.27 -40.68
CA VAL A 105 -8.61 16.08 -41.02
C VAL A 105 -8.38 15.22 -39.79
N PHE A 106 -7.95 15.82 -38.68
CA PHE A 106 -7.74 15.11 -37.44
C PHE A 106 -9.00 14.45 -36.89
N GLN A 107 -10.12 15.19 -36.87
CA GLN A 107 -11.41 14.66 -36.37
C GLN A 107 -11.93 13.52 -37.27
N ALA A 108 -11.79 13.66 -38.60
CA ALA A 108 -12.19 12.60 -39.51
C ALA A 108 -11.33 11.34 -39.35
N GLN A 109 -10.03 11.49 -39.14
CA GLN A 109 -9.13 10.36 -38.85
C GLN A 109 -9.51 9.63 -37.55
N LEU A 110 -9.87 10.38 -36.50
CA LEU A 110 -10.35 9.78 -35.24
C LEU A 110 -11.67 9.02 -35.46
N ALA A 111 -12.62 9.61 -36.21
CA ALA A 111 -13.90 8.98 -36.47
C ALA A 111 -13.77 7.73 -37.35
N LEU A 112 -12.75 7.67 -38.21
CA LEU A 112 -12.40 6.52 -39.04
C LEU A 112 -11.48 5.51 -38.31
N HIS A 113 -11.16 5.71 -37.05
CA HIS A 113 -10.25 4.88 -36.25
C HIS A 113 -8.84 4.77 -36.82
N MET A 114 -8.40 5.77 -37.58
CA MET A 114 -7.06 5.86 -38.21
C MET A 114 -6.06 6.52 -37.23
N TYR A 115 -5.82 5.92 -36.07
CA TYR A 115 -5.08 6.54 -34.98
C TYR A 115 -3.61 6.85 -35.30
N ASP A 116 -2.94 5.96 -36.04
CA ASP A 116 -1.54 6.20 -36.47
C ASP A 116 -1.45 7.41 -37.40
N ALA A 117 -2.41 7.55 -38.33
CA ALA A 117 -2.50 8.70 -39.22
C ALA A 117 -2.84 9.99 -38.43
N ALA A 118 -3.75 9.91 -37.46
CA ALA A 118 -4.11 11.03 -36.60
C ALA A 118 -2.88 11.52 -35.81
N ALA A 119 -2.08 10.60 -35.27
CA ALA A 119 -0.84 10.94 -34.58
C ALA A 119 0.17 11.63 -35.50
N SER A 120 0.36 11.10 -36.71
CA SER A 120 1.25 11.72 -37.71
C SER A 120 0.78 13.13 -38.11
N THR A 121 -0.54 13.32 -38.29
CA THR A 121 -1.13 14.63 -38.59
C THR A 121 -0.91 15.62 -37.44
N VAL A 122 -1.06 15.19 -36.19
CA VAL A 122 -0.81 16.05 -35.02
C VAL A 122 0.66 16.46 -34.95
N LEU A 123 1.59 15.54 -35.22
CA LEU A 123 3.03 15.84 -35.17
C LEU A 123 3.47 16.82 -36.28
N SER A 124 2.82 16.75 -37.46
CA SER A 124 3.12 17.66 -38.59
C SER A 124 2.41 19.02 -38.50
N MET A 125 1.44 19.17 -37.57
CA MET A 125 0.66 20.38 -37.41
C MET A 125 1.53 21.57 -36.97
N PRO A 126 1.45 22.74 -37.63
CA PRO A 126 2.32 23.90 -37.34
C PRO A 126 1.87 24.72 -36.11
N PHE A 127 0.67 24.47 -35.55
CA PHE A 127 0.06 25.27 -34.48
C PHE A 127 0.15 24.53 -33.13
N ASP A 128 0.98 25.00 -32.19
CA ASP A 128 1.24 24.32 -30.92
C ASP A 128 0.02 24.23 -29.98
N ASP A 129 -0.81 25.27 -29.96
CA ASP A 129 -2.04 25.30 -29.16
C ASP A 129 -3.08 24.31 -29.70
N LEU A 130 -3.25 24.25 -31.02
CA LEU A 130 -4.12 23.27 -31.67
C LEU A 130 -3.57 21.86 -31.48
N ARG A 131 -2.26 21.66 -31.62
CA ARG A 131 -1.58 20.39 -31.38
C ARG A 131 -1.82 19.86 -29.97
N THR A 132 -1.67 20.73 -28.99
CA THR A 132 -1.95 20.42 -27.58
C THR A 132 -3.37 19.91 -27.39
N THR A 133 -4.36 20.60 -27.97
CA THR A 133 -5.78 20.19 -27.91
C THR A 133 -6.03 18.87 -28.62
N CYS A 134 -5.45 18.68 -29.78
CA CYS A 134 -5.58 17.45 -30.57
C CYS A 134 -4.94 16.25 -29.87
N ILE A 135 -3.77 16.41 -29.22
CA ILE A 135 -3.15 15.34 -28.42
C ILE A 135 -4.06 14.94 -27.24
N THR A 136 -4.60 15.93 -26.54
CA THR A 136 -5.54 15.68 -25.44
C THR A 136 -6.76 14.88 -25.93
N THR A 137 -7.33 15.28 -27.07
CA THR A 137 -8.47 14.59 -27.68
C THR A 137 -8.11 13.18 -28.15
N LEU A 138 -6.95 12.99 -28.79
CA LEU A 138 -6.44 11.69 -29.23
C LEU A 138 -6.30 10.72 -28.03
N VAL A 139 -5.62 11.17 -26.97
CA VAL A 139 -5.41 10.36 -25.76
C VAL A 139 -6.74 9.97 -25.12
N THR A 140 -7.67 10.92 -24.95
CA THR A 140 -8.97 10.64 -24.35
C THR A 140 -9.82 9.71 -25.21
N THR A 141 -9.79 9.88 -26.54
CA THR A 141 -10.50 9.01 -27.49
C THR A 141 -9.96 7.58 -27.44
N LEU A 142 -8.63 7.41 -27.45
CA LEU A 142 -7.99 6.10 -27.34
C LEU A 142 -8.31 5.40 -26.02
N CYS A 143 -8.30 6.13 -24.92
CA CYS A 143 -8.69 5.59 -23.62
C CYS A 143 -10.16 5.14 -23.60
N ASN A 144 -11.06 5.96 -24.12
CA ASN A 144 -12.51 5.67 -24.14
C ASN A 144 -12.86 4.54 -25.12
N ALA A 145 -12.10 4.40 -26.21
CA ALA A 145 -12.23 3.31 -27.16
C ALA A 145 -11.58 2.00 -26.68
N TYR A 146 -10.96 1.97 -25.50
CA TYR A 146 -10.17 0.85 -24.98
C TYR A 146 -8.96 0.46 -25.84
N GLU A 147 -8.50 1.35 -26.69
CA GLU A 147 -7.35 1.18 -27.58
C GLU A 147 -6.02 1.54 -26.88
N THR A 148 -5.86 1.02 -25.66
CA THR A 148 -4.67 1.28 -24.84
C THR A 148 -3.39 0.77 -25.48
N HIS A 149 -3.44 -0.36 -26.17
CA HIS A 149 -2.28 -0.90 -26.89
C HIS A 149 -1.76 0.07 -27.97
N THR A 150 -2.68 0.69 -28.70
CA THR A 150 -2.35 1.71 -29.70
C THR A 150 -1.71 2.93 -29.03
N LEU A 151 -2.27 3.42 -27.92
CA LEU A 151 -1.69 4.53 -27.15
C LEU A 151 -0.27 4.24 -26.65
N LEU A 152 -0.01 3.02 -26.18
CA LEU A 152 1.31 2.61 -25.68
C LEU A 152 2.37 2.52 -26.81
N ARG A 153 1.93 2.17 -28.01
CA ARG A 153 2.78 2.03 -29.19
C ARG A 153 3.10 3.38 -29.85
N LEU A 154 2.20 4.37 -29.75
CA LEU A 154 2.39 5.68 -30.36
C LEU A 154 3.60 6.39 -29.74
N ASP A 155 4.52 6.80 -30.58
CA ASP A 155 5.63 7.69 -30.22
C ASP A 155 5.28 9.13 -30.58
N LEU A 156 4.95 9.93 -29.56
CA LEU A 156 4.61 11.34 -29.71
C LEU A 156 5.81 12.28 -29.43
N LEU A 157 7.03 11.73 -29.50
CA LEU A 157 8.29 12.49 -29.38
C LEU A 157 8.27 13.44 -28.15
N ASP A 158 8.52 14.73 -28.40
CA ASP A 158 8.62 15.76 -27.34
C ASP A 158 7.29 16.02 -26.60
N TRP A 159 6.16 15.46 -27.07
CA TRP A 159 4.85 15.65 -26.48
C TRP A 159 4.48 14.61 -25.41
N GLN A 160 5.38 13.68 -25.13
CA GLN A 160 5.18 12.68 -24.07
C GLN A 160 4.81 13.30 -22.71
N PRO A 161 5.44 14.39 -22.21
CA PRO A 161 5.06 15.03 -20.96
C PRO A 161 3.63 15.60 -20.97
N HIS A 162 3.10 15.94 -22.15
CA HIS A 162 1.73 16.41 -22.30
C HIS A 162 0.73 15.25 -22.19
N VAL A 163 1.06 14.10 -22.77
CA VAL A 163 0.27 12.86 -22.64
C VAL A 163 0.20 12.43 -21.18
N GLU A 164 1.32 12.42 -20.48
CA GLU A 164 1.38 12.10 -19.04
C GLU A 164 0.53 13.05 -18.19
N ARG A 165 0.61 14.35 -18.45
CA ARG A 165 -0.24 15.36 -17.77
C ARG A 165 -1.72 15.12 -18.03
N THR A 166 -2.09 14.80 -19.26
CA THR A 166 -3.48 14.51 -19.65
C THR A 166 -4.00 13.26 -18.93
N LEU A 167 -3.24 12.16 -18.97
CA LEU A 167 -3.60 10.92 -18.27
C LEU A 167 -3.67 11.11 -16.75
N SER A 168 -2.69 11.82 -16.17
CA SER A 168 -2.66 12.14 -14.74
C SER A 168 -3.85 13.01 -14.32
N PHE A 169 -4.22 14.00 -15.14
CA PHE A 169 -5.40 14.83 -14.90
C PHE A 169 -6.67 13.98 -14.84
N HIS A 170 -6.89 13.12 -15.85
CA HIS A 170 -8.06 12.24 -15.87
C HIS A 170 -8.02 11.22 -14.72
N ALA A 171 -6.85 10.65 -14.40
CA ALA A 171 -6.68 9.73 -13.28
C ALA A 171 -7.06 10.36 -11.94
N ARG A 172 -6.74 11.65 -11.73
CA ARG A 172 -7.08 12.37 -10.50
C ARG A 172 -8.56 12.76 -10.41
N HIS A 173 -9.23 13.04 -11.51
CA HIS A 173 -10.60 13.57 -11.52
C HIS A 173 -11.67 12.49 -11.78
N ALA A 174 -11.34 11.43 -12.52
CA ALA A 174 -12.27 10.33 -12.74
C ALA A 174 -12.52 9.53 -11.44
N SER A 175 -13.68 8.88 -11.37
CA SER A 175 -13.93 7.91 -10.30
C SER A 175 -12.89 6.78 -10.37
N PRO A 176 -12.24 6.41 -9.27
CA PRO A 176 -11.23 5.34 -9.26
C PRO A 176 -11.78 3.96 -9.67
N LEU A 177 -13.10 3.78 -9.61
CA LEU A 177 -13.80 2.56 -10.04
C LEU A 177 -14.33 2.66 -11.48
N ALA A 178 -14.23 3.84 -12.11
CA ALA A 178 -14.69 4.01 -13.49
C ALA A 178 -13.87 3.19 -14.48
N HIS A 179 -14.53 2.75 -15.52
CA HIS A 179 -13.87 2.17 -16.69
C HIS A 179 -13.97 3.16 -17.86
N PRO A 180 -12.87 3.41 -18.56
CA PRO A 180 -11.52 2.89 -18.37
C PRO A 180 -10.82 3.43 -17.13
N SER A 181 -9.98 2.60 -16.48
CA SER A 181 -9.18 3.03 -15.33
C SER A 181 -7.96 3.80 -15.79
N TYR A 182 -8.00 5.11 -15.69
CA TYR A 182 -6.89 5.97 -16.10
C TYR A 182 -5.60 5.74 -15.30
N PHE A 183 -5.69 5.32 -14.03
CA PHE A 183 -4.50 4.95 -13.26
C PHE A 183 -3.78 3.72 -13.83
N HIS A 184 -4.52 2.69 -14.26
CA HIS A 184 -3.93 1.52 -14.87
C HIS A 184 -3.34 1.83 -16.25
N ILE A 185 -3.99 2.69 -17.03
CA ILE A 185 -3.47 3.15 -18.31
C ILE A 185 -2.18 3.95 -18.11
N LEU A 186 -2.16 4.88 -17.15
CA LEU A 186 -0.98 5.68 -16.81
C LEU A 186 0.17 4.78 -16.33
N TYR A 187 -0.11 3.79 -15.50
CA TYR A 187 0.86 2.79 -15.08
C TYR A 187 1.47 2.04 -16.27
N ALA A 188 0.62 1.51 -17.15
CA ALA A 188 1.07 0.80 -18.35
C ALA A 188 1.88 1.70 -19.27
N TYR A 189 1.50 2.97 -19.38
CA TYR A 189 2.22 3.98 -20.17
C TYR A 189 3.63 4.21 -19.64
N HIS A 190 3.79 4.38 -18.31
CA HIS A 190 5.11 4.54 -17.69
C HIS A 190 5.96 3.26 -17.79
N ILE A 191 5.36 2.07 -17.58
CA ILE A 191 6.07 0.79 -17.72
C ILE A 191 6.59 0.59 -19.14
N SER A 192 5.78 0.90 -20.17
CA SER A 192 6.20 0.76 -21.58
C SER A 192 7.39 1.64 -21.96
N ARG A 193 7.64 2.70 -21.17
CA ARG A 193 8.77 3.62 -21.33
C ARG A 193 9.92 3.38 -20.36
N GLY A 194 9.82 2.36 -19.52
CA GLY A 194 10.83 2.02 -18.52
C GLY A 194 10.88 2.97 -17.32
N ASP A 195 9.88 3.85 -17.15
CA ASP A 195 9.78 4.74 -15.99
C ASP A 195 9.03 4.06 -14.83
N TYR A 196 9.73 3.17 -14.16
CA TYR A 196 9.19 2.41 -13.04
C TYR A 196 8.87 3.28 -11.81
N LYS A 197 9.54 4.45 -11.67
CA LYS A 197 9.27 5.37 -10.55
C LYS A 197 7.90 6.02 -10.67
N SER A 198 7.63 6.62 -11.83
CA SER A 198 6.34 7.25 -12.09
C SER A 198 5.20 6.23 -12.16
N ALA A 199 5.49 5.01 -12.66
CA ALA A 199 4.56 3.89 -12.61
C ALA A 199 4.17 3.55 -11.16
N ALA A 200 5.14 3.40 -10.27
CA ALA A 200 4.89 3.13 -8.85
C ALA A 200 4.14 4.28 -8.17
N ALA A 201 4.54 5.53 -8.44
CA ALA A 201 3.88 6.72 -7.90
C ALA A 201 2.39 6.78 -8.29
N SER A 202 2.06 6.48 -9.55
CA SER A 202 0.67 6.49 -10.03
C SER A 202 -0.18 5.43 -9.33
N MET A 203 0.33 4.22 -9.13
CA MET A 203 -0.40 3.15 -8.43
C MET A 203 -0.49 3.41 -6.92
N TYR A 204 0.52 4.02 -6.32
CA TYR A 204 0.46 4.48 -4.93
C TYR A 204 -0.63 5.55 -4.73
N GLN A 205 -0.72 6.54 -5.63
CA GLN A 205 -1.81 7.53 -5.61
C GLN A 205 -3.18 6.86 -5.74
N HIS A 206 -3.32 5.87 -6.62
CA HIS A 206 -4.55 5.09 -6.74
C HIS A 206 -4.90 4.38 -5.42
N ALA A 207 -3.94 3.73 -4.78
CA ALA A 207 -4.13 3.07 -3.49
C ALA A 207 -4.57 4.06 -2.40
N ARG A 208 -3.95 5.25 -2.34
CA ARG A 208 -4.33 6.31 -1.40
C ARG A 208 -5.76 6.79 -1.63
N ARG A 209 -6.18 6.99 -2.88
CA ARG A 209 -7.58 7.35 -3.20
C ARG A 209 -8.58 6.26 -2.80
N MET A 210 -8.24 4.98 -3.00
CA MET A 210 -9.06 3.86 -2.53
C MET A 210 -9.18 3.86 -1.00
N CYS A 211 -8.12 4.20 -0.28
CA CYS A 211 -8.14 4.34 1.18
C CYS A 211 -9.19 5.37 1.64
N VAL A 212 -9.25 6.54 1.00
CA VAL A 212 -10.24 7.58 1.33
C VAL A 212 -11.66 7.12 1.06
N LEU A 213 -11.88 6.49 -0.09
CA LEU A 213 -13.20 5.95 -0.42
C LEU A 213 -13.63 4.85 0.55
N ALA A 214 -12.68 4.01 0.99
CA ALA A 214 -12.95 2.98 1.99
C ALA A 214 -13.39 3.55 3.34
N GLN A 215 -12.83 4.71 3.76
CA GLN A 215 -13.20 5.36 5.03
C GLN A 215 -14.64 5.88 5.05
N SER A 216 -15.18 6.28 3.90
CA SER A 216 -16.54 6.83 3.77
C SER A 216 -17.57 5.82 3.27
N ALA A 217 -17.14 4.58 2.99
CA ALA A 217 -17.97 3.56 2.38
C ALA A 217 -18.76 2.72 3.39
N GLN A 218 -19.84 2.11 2.94
CA GLN A 218 -20.55 1.08 3.72
C GLN A 218 -19.70 -0.20 3.86
N PRO A 219 -19.91 -1.03 4.90
CA PRO A 219 -19.06 -2.19 5.20
C PRO A 219 -18.81 -3.12 4.02
N ASP A 220 -19.83 -3.43 3.21
CA ASP A 220 -19.72 -4.32 2.06
C ASP A 220 -18.85 -3.74 0.94
N THR A 221 -18.99 -2.43 0.69
CA THR A 221 -18.20 -1.72 -0.32
C THR A 221 -16.79 -1.39 0.19
N MET A 222 -16.62 -1.19 1.50
CA MET A 222 -15.33 -0.93 2.14
C MET A 222 -14.33 -2.06 1.85
N ARG A 223 -14.77 -3.32 1.97
CA ARG A 223 -13.92 -4.48 1.67
C ARG A 223 -13.45 -4.48 0.21
N THR A 224 -14.33 -4.14 -0.72
CA THR A 224 -13.99 -4.06 -2.15
C THR A 224 -12.93 -3.00 -2.42
N TYR A 225 -13.06 -1.82 -1.79
CA TYR A 225 -12.05 -0.75 -1.90
C TYR A 225 -10.72 -1.16 -1.26
N ALA A 226 -10.75 -1.80 -0.10
CA ALA A 226 -9.55 -2.25 0.60
C ALA A 226 -8.79 -3.32 -0.20
N VAL A 227 -9.49 -4.27 -0.84
CA VAL A 227 -8.86 -5.26 -1.72
C VAL A 227 -8.22 -4.60 -2.94
N ARG A 228 -8.90 -3.64 -3.58
CA ARG A 228 -8.32 -2.89 -4.72
C ARG A 228 -7.15 -2.01 -4.28
N GLN A 229 -7.21 -1.44 -3.08
CA GLN A 229 -6.09 -0.72 -2.47
C GLN A 229 -4.87 -1.63 -2.31
N ALA A 230 -5.05 -2.84 -1.77
CA ALA A 230 -3.98 -3.83 -1.62
C ALA A 230 -3.37 -4.23 -2.97
N GLN A 231 -4.21 -4.47 -3.99
CA GLN A 231 -3.74 -4.74 -5.35
C GLN A 231 -2.90 -3.60 -5.91
N SER A 232 -3.30 -2.35 -5.67
CA SER A 232 -2.58 -1.17 -6.15
C SER A 232 -1.22 -1.00 -5.45
N TYR A 233 -1.15 -1.24 -4.13
CA TYR A 233 0.13 -1.26 -3.41
C TYR A 233 1.04 -2.37 -3.92
N LEU A 234 0.50 -3.58 -4.15
CA LEU A 234 1.30 -4.70 -4.67
C LEU A 234 1.90 -4.38 -6.05
N VAL A 235 1.11 -3.74 -6.93
CA VAL A 235 1.60 -3.30 -8.25
C VAL A 235 2.69 -2.23 -8.11
N ALA A 236 2.54 -1.28 -7.18
CA ALA A 236 3.56 -0.26 -6.90
C ALA A 236 4.84 -0.89 -6.33
N ILE A 237 4.73 -1.86 -5.41
CA ILE A 237 5.85 -2.63 -4.86
C ILE A 237 6.58 -3.36 -5.99
N ASN A 238 5.85 -4.05 -6.87
CA ASN A 238 6.44 -4.77 -8.00
C ASN A 238 7.23 -3.83 -8.93
N ALA A 239 6.69 -2.65 -9.24
CA ALA A 239 7.40 -1.66 -10.06
C ALA A 239 8.69 -1.16 -9.37
N LEU A 240 8.66 -0.88 -8.06
CA LEU A 240 9.84 -0.45 -7.31
C LEU A 240 10.90 -1.55 -7.16
N THR A 241 10.50 -2.82 -7.10
CA THR A 241 11.46 -3.94 -7.01
C THR A 241 12.26 -4.16 -8.29
N LEU A 242 11.81 -3.63 -9.43
CA LEU A 242 12.57 -3.65 -10.68
C LEU A 242 13.72 -2.64 -10.67
N LEU A 243 13.75 -1.71 -9.70
CA LEU A 243 14.79 -0.71 -9.55
C LEU A 243 15.89 -1.16 -8.57
N PRO A 244 17.12 -0.68 -8.73
CA PRO A 244 18.16 -0.85 -7.71
C PRO A 244 17.70 -0.25 -6.37
N PRO A 245 18.07 -0.83 -5.20
CA PRO A 245 17.59 -0.38 -3.89
C PRO A 245 17.81 1.11 -3.61
N THR A 246 18.89 1.70 -4.14
CA THR A 246 19.20 3.12 -4.01
C THR A 246 18.25 4.04 -4.79
N HIS A 247 17.57 3.52 -5.79
CA HIS A 247 16.63 4.24 -6.66
C HIS A 247 15.17 3.86 -6.45
N ALA A 248 14.87 2.92 -5.56
CA ALA A 248 13.52 2.42 -5.27
C ALA A 248 12.75 3.40 -4.36
N TRP A 249 12.55 4.62 -4.85
CA TRP A 249 11.81 5.68 -4.19
C TRP A 249 11.16 6.63 -5.21
N PHE A 250 10.11 7.33 -4.81
CA PHE A 250 9.48 8.40 -5.59
C PHE A 250 9.03 9.54 -4.69
N ALA A 251 8.81 10.72 -5.29
CA ALA A 251 8.24 11.87 -4.60
C ALA A 251 6.71 11.84 -4.70
N HIS A 252 6.04 12.12 -3.59
CA HIS A 252 4.59 12.20 -3.50
C HIS A 252 4.16 13.54 -2.93
N ASP A 253 3.17 14.19 -3.56
CA ASP A 253 2.60 15.44 -3.08
C ASP A 253 1.62 15.18 -1.93
N HIS A 254 1.87 15.81 -0.77
CA HIS A 254 0.93 15.76 0.35
C HIS A 254 -0.39 16.52 0.10
N ALA A 255 -0.51 17.22 -1.04
CA ALA A 255 -1.66 18.03 -1.39
C ALA A 255 -2.97 17.27 -1.60
N ASP A 256 -2.93 15.94 -1.69
CA ASP A 256 -4.12 15.12 -1.94
C ASP A 256 -5.10 15.05 -0.73
N GLY A 257 -4.90 15.87 0.31
CA GLY A 257 -5.83 16.00 1.43
C GLY A 257 -6.01 14.76 2.30
N LEU A 258 -5.19 13.73 2.07
CA LEU A 258 -5.35 12.37 2.59
C LEU A 258 -4.64 12.12 3.93
N ASP A 259 -3.89 13.09 4.43
CA ASP A 259 -3.16 12.98 5.71
C ASP A 259 -4.00 13.34 6.95
N VAL A 260 -5.32 13.38 6.84
CA VAL A 260 -6.23 13.74 7.95
C VAL A 260 -6.23 12.73 9.12
N GLY A 261 -5.39 11.69 9.09
CA GLY A 261 -5.33 10.69 10.15
C GLY A 261 -3.94 10.39 10.72
N ARG A 262 -2.86 10.84 10.09
CA ARG A 262 -1.52 10.66 10.64
C ARG A 262 -1.24 11.73 11.69
N GLY A 263 -1.61 11.45 12.94
CA GLY A 263 -1.29 12.31 14.07
C GLY A 263 0.21 12.63 14.10
N LYS A 264 0.54 13.82 14.60
CA LYS A 264 1.88 14.42 14.74
C LYS A 264 2.99 13.50 15.31
N HIS A 265 2.65 12.29 15.76
CA HIS A 265 3.55 11.31 16.36
C HIS A 265 4.23 10.36 15.36
N GLN A 266 3.73 10.20 14.13
CA GLN A 266 4.38 9.35 13.12
C GLN A 266 5.51 10.07 12.38
N ALA A 267 5.52 11.40 12.37
CA ALA A 267 6.63 12.21 11.85
C ALA A 267 7.94 12.02 12.63
N LEU A 268 7.91 11.43 13.83
CA LEU A 268 9.09 11.24 14.71
C LEU A 268 9.72 9.84 14.62
N ARG A 269 9.07 8.85 13.99
CA ARG A 269 9.62 7.49 13.83
C ARG A 269 10.05 7.12 12.41
N GLY A 270 9.53 7.80 11.38
CA GLY A 270 10.10 7.73 10.03
C GLY A 270 11.36 8.61 9.99
N ARG A 271 12.48 8.07 9.52
CA ARG A 271 13.65 8.88 9.20
C ARG A 271 13.17 10.12 8.46
N VAL A 272 13.46 11.27 9.03
CA VAL A 272 13.17 12.60 8.48
C VAL A 272 13.64 12.61 7.04
N THR A 273 12.70 12.46 6.13
CA THR A 273 12.93 12.76 4.73
C THR A 273 13.25 14.24 4.67
N GLN A 274 14.38 14.59 4.09
CA GLN A 274 14.89 15.94 4.04
C GLN A 274 13.77 16.88 3.57
N TYR A 275 13.31 17.71 4.47
CA TYR A 275 12.47 18.86 4.18
C TYR A 275 13.30 19.82 3.31
N VAL A 276 12.95 19.95 2.05
CA VAL A 276 13.48 21.03 1.21
C VAL A 276 12.58 22.24 1.46
N PRO A 277 13.04 23.26 2.20
CA PRO A 277 12.26 24.46 2.40
C PRO A 277 12.12 25.17 1.06
N THR A 278 10.94 25.11 0.44
CA THR A 278 10.62 25.96 -0.71
C THR A 278 10.38 27.37 -0.21
N ALA A 279 11.15 28.31 -0.75
CA ALA A 279 10.96 29.73 -0.52
C ALA A 279 9.50 30.14 -0.84
N GLN A 280 8.92 30.89 0.07
CA GLN A 280 7.67 31.68 0.01
C GLN A 280 6.81 31.49 -1.25
N GLY A 281 5.88 30.55 -1.20
CA GLY A 281 4.87 30.32 -2.23
C GLY A 281 4.39 28.88 -2.17
N ALA A 282 3.58 28.56 -1.18
CA ALA A 282 2.63 27.46 -1.01
C ALA A 282 2.69 26.29 -2.02
N SER A 283 3.84 25.63 -2.17
CA SER A 283 3.85 24.26 -2.69
C SER A 283 3.73 23.30 -1.52
N PRO A 284 2.84 22.32 -1.56
CA PRO A 284 2.70 21.33 -0.49
C PRO A 284 4.03 20.60 -0.29
N PRO A 285 4.35 20.20 0.94
CA PRO A 285 5.59 19.49 1.23
C PRO A 285 5.60 18.16 0.46
N LEU A 286 6.64 17.96 -0.36
CA LEU A 286 6.92 16.70 -1.04
C LEU A 286 7.42 15.67 -0.03
N ALA A 287 6.75 14.53 0.06
CA ALA A 287 7.24 13.38 0.80
C ALA A 287 8.01 12.43 -0.12
N ILE A 288 9.12 11.90 0.35
CA ILE A 288 9.82 10.81 -0.33
C ILE A 288 9.26 9.50 0.23
N VAL A 289 8.70 8.69 -0.66
CA VAL A 289 8.15 7.37 -0.34
C VAL A 289 9.13 6.32 -0.86
N GLN A 290 9.62 5.46 0.03
CA GLN A 290 10.53 4.36 -0.28
C GLN A 290 9.77 3.04 -0.41
N LEU A 291 10.39 2.03 -1.04
CA LEU A 291 9.83 0.69 -1.14
C LEU A 291 9.44 0.11 0.24
N ALA A 292 10.23 0.38 1.28
CA ALA A 292 9.95 -0.07 2.64
C ALA A 292 8.65 0.55 3.21
N ASP A 293 8.39 1.83 2.89
CA ASP A 293 7.19 2.52 3.34
C ASP A 293 5.94 1.94 2.66
N VAL A 294 6.01 1.67 1.34
CA VAL A 294 4.89 1.08 0.59
C VAL A 294 4.59 -0.35 1.08
N ARG A 295 5.64 -1.14 1.34
CA ARG A 295 5.48 -2.48 1.93
C ARG A 295 4.80 -2.43 3.28
N ARG A 296 5.23 -1.53 4.15
CA ARG A 296 4.63 -1.35 5.46
C ARG A 296 3.14 -0.97 5.36
N GLU A 297 2.77 -0.02 4.50
CA GLU A 297 1.37 0.34 4.29
C GLU A 297 0.55 -0.82 3.72
N TYR A 298 1.15 -1.65 2.86
CA TYR A 298 0.53 -2.88 2.36
C TYR A 298 0.31 -3.90 3.47
N ASP A 299 1.31 -4.15 4.31
CA ASP A 299 1.24 -5.11 5.42
C ASP A 299 0.22 -4.65 6.48
N GLU A 300 0.18 -3.35 6.81
CA GLU A 300 -0.85 -2.76 7.68
C GLU A 300 -2.27 -2.99 7.13
N LEU A 301 -2.45 -2.82 5.81
CA LEU A 301 -3.74 -3.05 5.15
C LEU A 301 -4.11 -4.53 5.14
N MET A 302 -3.15 -5.42 4.86
CA MET A 302 -3.39 -6.88 4.85
C MET A 302 -3.78 -7.39 6.24
N THR A 303 -3.09 -6.95 7.28
CA THR A 303 -3.44 -7.24 8.69
C THR A 303 -4.87 -6.79 9.02
N ARG A 304 -5.25 -5.59 8.57
CA ARG A 304 -6.61 -5.09 8.73
C ARG A 304 -7.65 -5.93 7.98
N LEU A 305 -7.35 -6.35 6.76
CA LEU A 305 -8.25 -7.22 5.98
C LEU A 305 -8.41 -8.59 6.62
N GLU A 306 -7.35 -9.18 7.15
CA GLU A 306 -7.35 -10.43 7.90
C GLU A 306 -8.22 -10.32 9.15
N LEU A 307 -8.04 -9.26 9.93
CA LEU A 307 -8.83 -8.99 11.13
C LEU A 307 -10.33 -8.84 10.79
N LEU A 308 -10.68 -8.11 9.73
CA LEU A 308 -12.06 -7.96 9.26
C LEU A 308 -12.65 -9.26 8.68
N GLN A 309 -11.81 -10.14 8.18
CA GLN A 309 -12.25 -11.46 7.70
C GLN A 309 -12.53 -12.41 8.85
N THR A 310 -11.68 -12.38 9.87
CA THR A 310 -11.80 -13.24 11.06
C THR A 310 -12.91 -12.76 12.00
N TYR A 311 -13.06 -11.43 12.16
CA TYR A 311 -14.00 -10.78 13.07
C TYR A 311 -14.88 -9.75 12.33
N PRO A 312 -15.88 -10.20 11.55
CA PRO A 312 -16.72 -9.32 10.73
C PRO A 312 -17.55 -8.32 11.54
N GLU A 313 -17.82 -8.60 12.81
CA GLU A 313 -18.50 -7.69 13.74
C GLU A 313 -17.72 -6.40 14.02
N LEU A 314 -16.39 -6.43 13.87
CA LEU A 314 -15.53 -5.25 14.02
C LEU A 314 -15.59 -4.30 12.82
N ALA A 315 -16.23 -4.70 11.71
CA ALA A 315 -16.40 -3.86 10.53
C ALA A 315 -17.17 -2.57 10.81
N HIS A 316 -18.00 -2.55 11.84
CA HIS A 316 -18.77 -1.38 12.25
C HIS A 316 -17.93 -0.37 13.06
N ALA A 317 -16.82 -0.78 13.62
CA ALA A 317 -15.86 0.11 14.28
C ALA A 317 -14.97 0.79 13.24
N ALA A 318 -15.55 1.62 12.38
CA ALA A 318 -14.95 2.20 11.17
C ALA A 318 -13.87 3.28 11.41
N ALA A 319 -13.13 3.20 12.51
CA ALA A 319 -11.97 4.05 12.71
C ALA A 319 -10.77 3.51 11.89
N PRO A 320 -9.89 4.37 11.38
CA PRO A 320 -8.62 3.94 10.80
C PRO A 320 -7.76 3.34 11.93
N TRP A 321 -7.82 2.01 12.08
CA TRP A 321 -7.03 1.31 13.08
C TRP A 321 -5.55 1.46 12.79
N ARG A 322 -4.81 1.77 13.83
CA ARG A 322 -3.35 1.70 13.80
C ARG A 322 -2.92 0.24 13.91
N ALA A 323 -1.71 -0.06 13.48
CA ALA A 323 -1.12 -1.38 13.65
C ALA A 323 -1.14 -1.87 15.13
N GLU A 324 -0.90 -0.95 16.07
CA GLU A 324 -0.96 -1.21 17.52
C GLU A 324 -2.38 -1.56 17.99
N ASP A 325 -3.41 -0.94 17.40
CA ASP A 325 -4.82 -1.23 17.71
C ASP A 325 -5.19 -2.63 17.19
N ALA A 326 -4.72 -3.00 15.98
CA ALA A 326 -4.93 -4.32 15.41
C ALA A 326 -4.28 -5.42 16.29
N LEU A 327 -3.03 -5.19 16.73
CA LEU A 327 -2.34 -6.08 17.66
C LEU A 327 -3.14 -6.27 18.96
N SER A 328 -3.64 -5.17 19.54
CA SER A 328 -4.44 -5.21 20.77
C SER A 328 -5.76 -5.97 20.58
N LEU A 329 -6.39 -5.86 19.41
CA LEU A 329 -7.61 -6.58 19.08
C LEU A 329 -7.39 -8.09 18.91
N PHE A 330 -6.30 -8.50 18.25
CA PHE A 330 -5.93 -9.93 18.17
C PHE A 330 -5.68 -10.50 19.58
N ILE A 331 -4.94 -9.76 20.42
CA ILE A 331 -4.69 -10.18 21.82
C ILE A 331 -6.00 -10.27 22.61
N ALA A 332 -6.92 -9.31 22.46
CA ALA A 332 -8.20 -9.29 23.16
C ALA A 332 -9.11 -10.48 22.78
N ASN A 333 -8.97 -10.98 21.54
CA ASN A 333 -9.71 -12.13 21.03
C ASN A 333 -8.96 -13.47 21.22
N ASP A 334 -7.88 -13.49 21.99
CA ASP A 334 -7.05 -14.67 22.26
C ASP A 334 -6.40 -15.30 21.00
N ASP A 335 -6.29 -14.54 19.91
CA ASP A 335 -5.60 -14.97 18.68
C ASP A 335 -4.13 -14.55 18.70
N PHE A 336 -3.35 -15.28 19.49
CA PHE A 336 -1.93 -14.98 19.68
C PHE A 336 -1.06 -15.30 18.45
N ASP A 337 -1.47 -16.23 17.59
CA ASP A 337 -0.73 -16.55 16.36
C ASP A 337 -0.82 -15.38 15.36
N ALA A 338 -2.03 -14.84 15.16
CA ALA A 338 -2.23 -13.66 14.33
C ALA A 338 -1.56 -12.41 14.95
N ALA A 339 -1.66 -12.24 16.28
CA ALA A 339 -0.99 -11.18 17.01
C ALA A 339 0.55 -11.22 16.82
N TRP A 340 1.14 -12.41 16.92
CA TRP A 340 2.57 -12.61 16.69
C TRP A 340 2.97 -12.28 15.25
N SER A 341 2.23 -12.79 14.27
CA SER A 341 2.48 -12.52 12.84
C SER A 341 2.39 -11.03 12.53
N CYS A 342 1.35 -10.36 13.05
CA CYS A 342 1.16 -8.92 12.94
C CYS A 342 2.36 -8.14 13.51
N ALA A 343 2.79 -8.48 14.72
CA ALA A 343 3.90 -7.79 15.38
C ALA A 343 5.24 -8.00 14.66
N GLN A 344 5.48 -9.19 14.10
CA GLN A 344 6.69 -9.49 13.33
C GLN A 344 6.73 -8.73 12.00
N HIS A 345 5.61 -8.69 11.26
CA HIS A 345 5.54 -7.99 9.96
C HIS A 345 5.65 -6.47 10.11
N LEU A 346 5.08 -5.91 11.18
CA LEU A 346 4.99 -4.47 11.38
C LEU A 346 6.07 -3.92 12.35
N ASP A 347 6.96 -4.78 12.83
CA ASP A 347 8.02 -4.45 13.80
C ASP A 347 7.49 -3.73 15.06
N LEU A 348 6.40 -4.27 15.63
CA LEU A 348 5.73 -3.70 16.78
C LEU A 348 6.32 -4.21 18.11
N PRO A 349 6.23 -3.43 19.21
CA PRO A 349 6.68 -3.87 20.51
C PRO A 349 5.79 -5.01 21.05
N LEU A 350 6.41 -6.10 21.49
CA LEU A 350 5.74 -7.32 21.96
C LEU A 350 5.44 -7.33 23.47
N ASN A 351 5.64 -6.20 24.18
CA ASN A 351 5.42 -6.15 25.64
C ASN A 351 3.98 -6.55 26.02
N GLY A 352 2.96 -5.96 25.37
CA GLY A 352 1.55 -6.29 25.63
C GLY A 352 1.20 -7.72 25.25
N PHE A 353 1.84 -8.28 24.23
CA PHE A 353 1.69 -9.68 23.84
C PHE A 353 2.18 -10.63 24.96
N PHE A 354 3.41 -10.43 25.46
CA PHE A 354 3.96 -11.26 26.53
C PHE A 354 3.23 -11.06 27.87
N GLU A 355 2.77 -9.85 28.15
CA GLU A 355 1.95 -9.56 29.34
C GLU A 355 0.64 -10.36 29.31
N ALA A 356 -0.14 -10.24 28.23
CA ALA A 356 -1.42 -10.94 28.09
C ALA A 356 -1.25 -12.46 28.08
N LEU A 357 -0.25 -12.98 27.36
CA LEU A 357 0.03 -14.41 27.30
C LEU A 357 0.45 -14.96 28.67
N THR A 358 1.21 -14.20 29.45
CA THR A 358 1.56 -14.56 30.83
C THR A 358 0.32 -14.61 31.73
N GLN A 359 -0.55 -13.61 31.66
CA GLN A 359 -1.80 -13.57 32.42
C GLN A 359 -2.69 -14.76 32.10
N LYS A 360 -2.82 -15.15 30.83
CA LYS A 360 -3.59 -16.32 30.41
C LYS A 360 -2.95 -17.62 30.91
N SER A 361 -1.62 -17.75 30.83
CA SER A 361 -0.91 -18.93 31.35
C SER A 361 -1.10 -19.11 32.86
N VAL A 362 -1.00 -18.00 33.61
CA VAL A 362 -1.27 -18.00 35.07
C VAL A 362 -2.72 -18.39 35.39
N THR A 363 -3.66 -17.87 34.58
CA THR A 363 -5.09 -18.22 34.79
C THR A 363 -5.33 -19.71 34.56
N LEU A 364 -4.79 -20.30 33.49
CA LEU A 364 -4.89 -21.73 33.21
C LEU A 364 -4.27 -22.58 34.31
N GLU A 365 -3.13 -22.17 34.85
CA GLU A 365 -2.45 -22.91 35.92
C GLU A 365 -3.22 -22.84 37.26
N ARG A 366 -3.77 -21.65 37.58
CA ARG A 366 -4.64 -21.50 38.77
C ARG A 366 -5.90 -22.32 38.64
N THR A 367 -6.57 -22.33 37.49
CA THR A 367 -7.76 -23.17 37.27
C THR A 367 -7.42 -24.64 37.38
N PHE A 368 -6.30 -25.09 36.85
CA PHE A 368 -5.83 -26.46 36.99
C PHE A 368 -5.62 -26.85 38.47
N HIS A 369 -4.92 -26.03 39.27
CA HIS A 369 -4.70 -26.29 40.67
C HIS A 369 -5.99 -26.28 41.51
N GLN A 370 -6.91 -25.37 41.22
CA GLN A 370 -8.22 -25.30 41.87
C GLN A 370 -9.03 -26.58 41.60
N ARG A 371 -9.09 -27.05 40.37
CA ARG A 371 -9.79 -28.28 39.99
C ARG A 371 -9.14 -29.52 40.61
N LYS A 372 -7.81 -29.58 40.56
CA LYS A 372 -7.07 -30.65 41.19
C LYS A 372 -7.42 -30.76 42.71
N ALA A 373 -7.48 -29.66 43.41
CA ALA A 373 -7.91 -29.62 44.81
C ALA A 373 -9.40 -29.99 44.98
N GLN A 374 -10.26 -29.60 44.03
CA GLN A 374 -11.68 -29.95 44.05
C GLN A 374 -11.92 -31.46 43.92
N TYR A 375 -11.12 -32.15 43.10
CA TYR A 375 -11.26 -33.58 42.82
C TYR A 375 -10.33 -34.46 43.66
N GLU A 376 -9.59 -33.89 44.62
CA GLU A 376 -8.63 -34.63 45.45
C GLU A 376 -9.29 -35.74 46.30
N HIS A 377 -10.60 -35.60 46.57
CA HIS A 377 -11.37 -36.57 47.34
C HIS A 377 -11.90 -37.77 46.52
N LEU A 378 -11.74 -37.76 45.18
CA LEU A 378 -12.18 -38.82 44.27
C LEU A 378 -11.11 -39.89 44.10
N ASP A 379 -11.56 -41.11 43.68
CA ASP A 379 -10.66 -42.16 43.26
C ASP A 379 -9.72 -41.65 42.14
N PRO A 380 -8.40 -41.95 42.17
CA PRO A 380 -7.41 -41.47 41.19
C PRO A 380 -7.80 -41.70 39.73
N ALA A 381 -8.50 -42.79 39.42
CA ALA A 381 -8.97 -43.07 38.06
C ALA A 381 -10.11 -42.11 37.63
N LEU A 382 -11.05 -41.82 38.53
CA LEU A 382 -12.12 -40.86 38.28
C LEU A 382 -11.60 -39.43 38.24
N GLN A 383 -10.67 -39.10 39.15
CA GLN A 383 -9.99 -37.79 39.11
C GLN A 383 -9.31 -37.53 37.76
N ALA A 384 -8.57 -38.52 37.25
CA ALA A 384 -7.90 -38.41 35.96
C ALA A 384 -8.89 -38.21 34.79
N LEU A 385 -10.04 -38.89 34.82
CA LEU A 385 -11.08 -38.78 33.81
C LEU A 385 -11.71 -37.38 33.80
N TYR A 386 -12.18 -36.88 34.95
CA TYR A 386 -12.78 -35.55 35.06
C TYR A 386 -11.78 -34.45 34.72
N MET A 387 -10.52 -34.59 35.13
CA MET A 387 -9.47 -33.64 34.80
C MET A 387 -9.19 -33.61 33.28
N ALA A 388 -9.23 -34.74 32.58
CA ALA A 388 -9.02 -34.81 31.14
C ALA A 388 -10.14 -34.14 30.35
N ASP A 389 -11.40 -34.36 30.71
CA ASP A 389 -12.56 -33.74 30.06
C ASP A 389 -12.55 -32.20 30.22
N GLU A 390 -12.22 -31.71 31.42
CA GLU A 390 -12.15 -30.28 31.70
C GLU A 390 -10.92 -29.61 31.03
N GLU A 391 -9.81 -30.31 30.92
CA GLU A 391 -8.62 -29.82 30.22
C GLU A 391 -8.86 -29.69 28.71
N GLU A 392 -9.62 -30.61 28.12
CA GLU A 392 -10.02 -30.50 26.73
C GLU A 392 -10.96 -29.29 26.55
N ALA A 393 -11.88 -29.07 27.49
CA ALA A 393 -12.73 -27.88 27.48
C ALA A 393 -11.92 -26.57 27.60
N ASP A 394 -10.92 -26.53 28.49
CA ASP A 394 -10.04 -25.37 28.65
C ASP A 394 -9.16 -25.12 27.41
N ALA A 395 -8.60 -26.16 26.83
CA ALA A 395 -7.83 -26.04 25.60
C ALA A 395 -8.69 -25.51 24.45
N ASN A 396 -9.96 -25.92 24.39
CA ASN A 396 -10.92 -25.46 23.39
C ASN A 396 -11.46 -24.05 23.65
N ALA A 397 -11.48 -23.60 24.91
CA ALA A 397 -11.97 -22.29 25.33
C ALA A 397 -10.90 -21.19 25.30
N THR A 398 -9.63 -21.52 25.06
CA THR A 398 -8.49 -20.60 25.12
C THR A 398 -7.78 -20.47 23.76
N PHE A 399 -6.77 -19.59 23.71
CA PHE A 399 -5.93 -19.38 22.55
C PHE A 399 -5.27 -20.66 21.99
N LEU A 400 -5.14 -21.72 22.79
CA LEU A 400 -4.60 -23.02 22.35
C LEU A 400 -5.43 -23.67 21.23
N ARG A 401 -6.71 -23.30 21.11
CA ARG A 401 -7.59 -23.76 20.03
C ARG A 401 -7.16 -23.23 18.66
N HIS A 402 -6.70 -21.99 18.60
CA HIS A 402 -6.35 -21.31 17.35
C HIS A 402 -4.93 -21.63 16.89
N SER A 403 -4.05 -22.05 17.81
CA SER A 403 -2.67 -22.35 17.47
C SER A 403 -2.51 -23.78 16.96
N ALA A 404 -2.20 -23.89 15.67
CA ALA A 404 -1.89 -25.16 15.02
C ALA A 404 -0.67 -25.88 15.66
N CYS A 405 0.25 -25.11 16.25
CA CYS A 405 1.47 -25.64 16.88
C CYS A 405 1.16 -26.39 18.19
N THR A 406 0.24 -25.88 18.99
CA THR A 406 0.00 -26.39 20.35
C THR A 406 -0.90 -27.62 20.40
N ALA A 407 -1.71 -27.85 19.37
CA ALA A 407 -2.66 -28.97 19.32
C ALA A 407 -1.96 -30.35 19.41
N SER A 408 -0.73 -30.47 18.90
CA SER A 408 0.07 -31.72 18.90
C SER A 408 0.97 -31.87 20.15
N TRP A 409 1.06 -30.86 21.01
CA TRP A 409 1.99 -30.92 22.16
C TRP A 409 1.44 -31.75 23.30
N PRO A 410 2.25 -32.66 23.87
CA PRO A 410 1.85 -33.41 25.05
C PRO A 410 1.88 -32.53 26.30
N GLY A 411 1.02 -32.84 27.26
CA GLY A 411 0.94 -32.18 28.57
C GLY A 411 -0.36 -31.40 28.76
N HIS A 412 -0.53 -30.92 29.99
CA HIS A 412 -1.71 -30.14 30.38
C HIS A 412 -1.80 -28.78 29.66
N ALA A 413 -3.00 -28.20 29.62
CA ALA A 413 -3.23 -26.92 28.91
C ALA A 413 -2.30 -25.80 29.41
N HIS A 414 -2.09 -25.68 30.74
CA HIS A 414 -1.17 -24.71 31.33
C HIS A 414 0.30 -24.95 30.92
N GLU A 415 0.74 -26.23 30.88
CA GLU A 415 2.10 -26.56 30.45
C GLU A 415 2.31 -26.21 28.97
N ARG A 416 1.31 -26.46 28.12
CA ARG A 416 1.33 -26.08 26.71
C ARG A 416 1.39 -24.55 26.55
N ALA A 417 0.67 -23.79 27.38
CA ALA A 417 0.70 -22.33 27.39
C ALA A 417 2.09 -21.79 27.74
N TRP A 418 2.75 -22.33 28.78
CA TRP A 418 4.12 -21.95 29.14
C TRP A 418 5.16 -22.35 28.07
N LYS A 419 4.98 -23.50 27.42
CA LYS A 419 5.82 -23.89 26.28
C LYS A 419 5.65 -22.94 25.10
N TYR A 420 4.43 -22.53 24.80
CA TYR A 420 4.09 -21.57 23.75
C TYR A 420 4.74 -20.20 24.03
N LEU A 421 4.60 -19.70 25.25
CA LEU A 421 5.26 -18.46 25.67
C LEU A 421 6.79 -18.54 25.50
N ARG A 422 7.41 -19.65 25.93
CA ARG A 422 8.84 -19.86 25.78
C ARG A 422 9.27 -19.89 24.31
N LEU A 423 8.52 -20.56 23.46
CA LEU A 423 8.80 -20.64 22.01
C LEU A 423 8.87 -19.25 21.39
N HIS A 424 7.86 -18.41 21.63
CA HIS A 424 7.83 -17.05 21.09
C HIS A 424 8.89 -16.13 21.71
N LEU A 425 9.21 -16.34 22.99
CA LEU A 425 10.27 -15.59 23.65
C LEU A 425 11.66 -15.91 23.07
N GLU A 426 11.92 -17.18 22.71
CA GLU A 426 13.17 -17.59 22.08
C GLU A 426 13.22 -17.17 20.60
N ALA A 427 12.05 -17.07 19.92
CA ALA A 427 11.94 -16.60 18.55
C ALA A 427 12.00 -15.07 18.41
N ALA A 428 11.82 -14.31 19.51
CA ALA A 428 11.91 -12.85 19.51
C ALA A 428 13.35 -12.37 19.18
N LYS A 429 13.46 -11.18 18.60
CA LYS A 429 14.76 -10.58 18.25
C LYS A 429 15.66 -10.47 19.48
N HIS A 430 16.93 -10.78 19.31
CA HIS A 430 17.89 -10.99 20.41
C HIS A 430 18.07 -9.78 21.35
N ASP A 431 17.96 -8.55 20.83
CA ASP A 431 18.20 -7.33 21.60
C ASP A 431 17.11 -7.03 22.65
N ASP A 432 15.89 -7.54 22.45
CA ASP A 432 14.73 -7.24 23.31
C ASP A 432 14.36 -8.36 24.30
N THR A 433 15.04 -9.51 24.23
CA THR A 433 14.65 -10.69 25.01
C THR A 433 14.74 -10.47 26.54
N THR A 434 15.67 -9.64 27.03
CA THR A 434 15.76 -9.28 28.44
C THR A 434 14.60 -8.39 28.87
N ALA A 435 14.19 -7.46 28.02
CA ALA A 435 13.03 -6.59 28.26
C ALA A 435 11.74 -7.40 28.33
N TYR A 436 11.53 -8.35 27.43
CA TYR A 436 10.34 -9.21 27.44
C TYR A 436 10.30 -10.16 28.65
N ARG A 437 11.44 -10.75 29.03
CA ARG A 437 11.51 -11.55 30.27
C ARG A 437 11.21 -10.71 31.51
N ARG A 438 11.67 -9.48 31.52
CA ARG A 438 11.32 -8.52 32.57
C ARG A 438 9.82 -8.24 32.62
N THR A 439 9.17 -8.00 31.47
CA THR A 439 7.71 -7.81 31.40
C THR A 439 6.97 -9.04 31.95
N ILE A 440 7.39 -10.25 31.58
CA ILE A 440 6.82 -11.50 32.13
C ILE A 440 6.99 -11.55 33.66
N ALA A 441 8.17 -11.23 34.18
CA ALA A 441 8.40 -11.21 35.61
C ALA A 441 7.57 -10.13 36.33
N GLU A 442 7.48 -8.93 35.79
CA GLU A 442 6.62 -7.85 36.31
C GLU A 442 5.15 -8.27 36.35
N THR A 443 4.65 -8.95 35.32
CA THR A 443 3.27 -9.48 35.27
C THR A 443 3.02 -10.56 36.31
N LEU A 444 3.97 -11.50 36.49
CA LEU A 444 3.89 -12.55 37.51
C LEU A 444 3.87 -11.97 38.92
N VAL A 445 4.72 -10.99 39.19
CA VAL A 445 4.80 -10.34 40.51
C VAL A 445 3.56 -9.50 40.78
N ALA A 446 3.10 -8.72 39.77
CA ALA A 446 1.90 -7.90 39.88
C ALA A 446 0.62 -8.74 40.11
N SER A 447 0.55 -9.92 39.51
CA SER A 447 -0.57 -10.87 39.71
C SER A 447 -0.45 -11.77 40.92
N HIS A 448 0.56 -11.58 41.77
CA HIS A 448 0.87 -12.46 42.89
C HIS A 448 0.95 -13.96 42.52
N ALA A 449 1.61 -14.25 41.40
CA ALA A 449 1.69 -15.58 40.79
C ALA A 449 3.13 -16.06 40.58
N TRP A 450 4.09 -15.50 41.32
CA TRP A 450 5.49 -15.89 41.13
C TRP A 450 5.73 -17.37 41.51
N ASP A 451 4.96 -17.93 42.41
CA ASP A 451 5.02 -19.35 42.78
C ASP A 451 4.70 -20.29 41.62
N LEU A 452 3.97 -19.80 40.62
CA LEU A 452 3.64 -20.49 39.37
C LEU A 452 4.68 -20.23 38.26
N ALA A 453 5.75 -19.46 38.54
CA ALA A 453 6.74 -19.16 37.56
C ALA A 453 7.49 -20.42 37.09
N PRO A 454 7.59 -20.66 35.79
CA PRO A 454 8.28 -21.83 35.26
C PRO A 454 9.77 -21.81 35.62
N ALA A 455 10.31 -22.99 35.97
CA ALA A 455 11.70 -23.13 36.44
C ALA A 455 12.75 -22.59 35.44
N TRP A 456 12.47 -22.66 34.11
CA TRP A 456 13.38 -22.14 33.10
C TRP A 456 13.51 -20.60 33.18
N LEU A 457 12.46 -19.90 33.60
CA LEU A 457 12.48 -18.43 33.70
C LEU A 457 13.30 -17.98 34.94
N SER A 458 13.05 -18.60 36.08
CA SER A 458 13.80 -18.34 37.33
C SER A 458 15.29 -18.66 37.18
N ALA A 459 15.61 -19.82 36.56
CA ALA A 459 16.99 -20.20 36.26
C ALA A 459 17.69 -19.21 35.31
N TRP A 460 16.98 -18.72 34.29
CA TRP A 460 17.55 -17.71 33.39
C TRP A 460 17.92 -16.42 34.12
N PHE A 461 17.03 -15.90 35.00
CA PHE A 461 17.34 -14.69 35.78
C PHE A 461 18.53 -14.91 36.71
N GLN A 462 18.63 -16.09 37.35
CA GLN A 462 19.77 -16.41 38.22
C GLN A 462 21.11 -16.38 37.48
N GLN A 463 21.11 -16.82 36.23
CA GLN A 463 22.34 -16.94 35.43
C GLN A 463 22.72 -15.63 34.73
N HIS A 464 21.75 -14.87 34.19
CA HIS A 464 22.02 -13.80 33.25
C HIS A 464 21.73 -12.38 33.78
N ALA A 465 20.66 -12.22 34.57
CA ALA A 465 20.21 -10.89 34.98
C ALA A 465 19.55 -10.88 36.37
N PRO A 466 20.26 -11.27 37.44
CA PRO A 466 19.72 -11.30 38.80
C PRO A 466 19.31 -9.90 39.30
N ASP A 467 19.97 -8.86 38.85
CA ASP A 467 19.68 -7.48 39.19
C ASP A 467 18.32 -7.00 38.66
N VAL A 468 17.91 -7.48 37.49
CA VAL A 468 16.62 -7.12 36.89
C VAL A 468 15.47 -7.68 37.74
N LEU A 469 15.57 -8.95 38.15
CA LEU A 469 14.55 -9.60 38.96
C LEU A 469 14.45 -8.96 40.37
N LEU A 470 15.58 -8.65 40.98
CA LEU A 470 15.61 -7.93 42.25
C LEU A 470 14.92 -6.57 42.18
N ARG A 471 15.17 -5.80 41.13
CA ARG A 471 14.50 -4.51 40.93
C ARG A 471 12.99 -4.66 40.74
N VAL A 472 12.53 -5.72 40.06
CA VAL A 472 11.09 -6.02 39.91
C VAL A 472 10.46 -6.28 41.30
N TRP A 473 11.04 -7.17 42.10
CA TRP A 473 10.50 -7.46 43.46
C TRP A 473 10.54 -6.26 44.38
N MET A 474 11.64 -5.48 44.39
CA MET A 474 11.73 -4.27 45.20
C MET A 474 10.68 -3.22 44.81
N ARG A 475 10.44 -3.06 43.50
CA ARG A 475 9.41 -2.13 42.99
C ARG A 475 7.99 -2.52 43.47
N HIS A 476 7.71 -3.78 43.53
CA HIS A 476 6.41 -4.30 43.96
C HIS A 476 6.31 -4.59 45.47
N GLY A 477 7.36 -4.27 46.26
CA GLY A 477 7.35 -4.44 47.69
C GLY A 477 7.52 -5.89 48.20
N TRP A 478 7.98 -6.82 47.34
CA TRP A 478 8.22 -8.22 47.68
C TRP A 478 9.59 -8.43 48.32
N LEU A 479 9.80 -7.78 49.49
CA LEU A 479 11.10 -7.73 50.12
C LEU A 479 11.56 -9.07 50.69
N GLU A 480 10.63 -9.88 51.25
CA GLU A 480 10.96 -11.21 51.81
C GLU A 480 11.52 -12.14 50.73
N GLN A 481 10.82 -12.23 49.59
CA GLN A 481 11.27 -13.03 48.43
C GLN A 481 12.59 -12.55 47.89
N ALA A 482 12.77 -11.22 47.78
CA ALA A 482 14.02 -10.62 47.35
C ALA A 482 15.19 -10.96 48.30
N LEU A 483 14.95 -10.98 49.64
CA LEU A 483 15.95 -11.37 50.65
C LEU A 483 16.33 -12.84 50.52
N VAL A 484 15.37 -13.73 50.40
CA VAL A 484 15.60 -15.17 50.19
C VAL A 484 16.40 -15.42 48.92
N TYR A 485 16.01 -14.77 47.84
CA TYR A 485 16.73 -14.89 46.57
C TYR A 485 18.17 -14.36 46.63
N CYS A 486 18.39 -13.21 47.25
CA CYS A 486 19.74 -12.69 47.49
C CYS A 486 20.60 -13.66 48.32
N THR A 487 20.04 -14.26 49.36
CA THR A 487 20.73 -15.25 50.16
C THR A 487 21.15 -16.46 49.34
N GLN A 488 20.22 -17.01 48.51
CA GLN A 488 20.54 -18.07 47.56
C GLN A 488 21.61 -17.74 46.55
N LEU A 489 21.60 -16.50 46.00
CA LEU A 489 22.63 -16.02 45.07
C LEU A 489 24.01 -15.96 45.75
N VAL A 490 24.07 -15.46 46.99
CA VAL A 490 25.32 -15.38 47.78
C VAL A 490 25.82 -16.79 48.07
N ASP A 491 24.99 -17.70 48.50
CA ASP A 491 25.34 -19.09 48.82
C ASP A 491 25.79 -19.88 47.59
N ALA A 492 25.10 -19.70 46.44
CA ALA A 492 25.52 -20.28 45.15
C ALA A 492 26.90 -19.76 44.73
N SER A 493 27.16 -18.45 44.90
CA SER A 493 28.47 -17.88 44.59
C SER A 493 29.56 -18.38 45.53
N MET A 494 29.24 -18.64 46.80
CA MET A 494 30.17 -19.22 47.79
C MET A 494 30.50 -20.67 47.43
N SER A 495 29.50 -21.46 47.02
CA SER A 495 29.72 -22.84 46.57
C SER A 495 30.60 -22.91 45.32
N ALA A 496 30.40 -22.00 44.36
CA ALA A 496 31.25 -21.90 43.15
C ALA A 496 32.70 -21.56 43.48
N LEU A 497 32.93 -20.65 44.44
CA LEU A 497 34.27 -20.34 44.93
C LEU A 497 34.97 -21.54 45.63
N ARG A 498 34.21 -22.39 46.35
CA ARG A 498 34.77 -23.59 47.01
C ARG A 498 35.08 -24.73 46.04
N THR A 499 34.31 -24.85 44.97
CA THR A 499 34.46 -25.95 43.99
C THR A 499 35.45 -25.62 42.87
N GLY A 500 35.98 -24.40 42.80
CA GLY A 500 36.94 -23.96 41.78
C GLY A 500 36.35 -23.94 40.35
N ASN A 501 35.06 -24.02 40.20
CA ASN A 501 34.39 -23.93 38.90
C ASN A 501 34.50 -22.51 38.34
N ALA A 502 35.15 -22.36 37.19
CA ALA A 502 35.54 -21.11 36.56
C ALA A 502 34.41 -20.27 35.97
N GLN A 503 33.14 -20.65 36.17
CA GLN A 503 31.99 -19.80 35.83
C GLN A 503 31.33 -19.29 37.12
N PRO A 504 31.78 -18.11 37.65
CA PRO A 504 31.00 -17.46 38.69
C PRO A 504 29.63 -17.08 38.11
N PRO A 505 28.53 -17.22 38.89
CA PRO A 505 27.28 -16.56 38.53
C PRO A 505 27.59 -15.08 38.30
N SER A 506 26.86 -14.46 37.39
CA SER A 506 26.98 -13.01 37.06
C SER A 506 27.27 -12.18 38.29
N CYS A 507 28.09 -11.13 38.16
CA CYS A 507 28.52 -10.26 39.27
C CYS A 507 27.38 -10.00 40.25
N LEU A 508 27.58 -10.28 41.54
CA LEU A 508 26.57 -10.03 42.56
C LEU A 508 26.25 -8.53 42.61
N PRO A 509 24.97 -8.14 42.58
CA PRO A 509 24.55 -6.75 42.56
C PRO A 509 24.57 -6.14 43.95
N TYR A 510 25.76 -5.92 44.54
CA TYR A 510 25.94 -5.44 45.92
C TYR A 510 25.18 -4.15 46.21
N THR A 511 25.17 -3.18 45.29
CA THR A 511 24.44 -1.92 45.47
C THR A 511 22.93 -2.11 45.62
N LEU A 512 22.36 -3.08 44.93
CA LEU A 512 20.95 -3.43 45.07
C LEU A 512 20.71 -4.21 46.38
N MET A 513 21.63 -5.08 46.78
CA MET A 513 21.55 -5.78 48.06
C MET A 513 21.62 -4.82 49.24
N ASP A 514 22.48 -3.77 49.18
CA ASP A 514 22.51 -2.73 50.22
C ASP A 514 21.19 -1.94 50.27
N SER A 515 20.65 -1.55 49.11
CA SER A 515 19.36 -0.85 49.04
C SER A 515 18.19 -1.75 49.54
N LEU A 516 18.25 -3.06 49.26
CA LEU A 516 17.28 -4.03 49.76
C LEU A 516 17.36 -4.17 51.32
N LEU A 517 18.57 -4.24 51.86
CA LEU A 517 18.78 -4.27 53.30
C LEU A 517 18.28 -3.01 54.02
N ALA A 518 18.48 -1.84 53.39
CA ALA A 518 17.96 -0.57 53.88
C ALA A 518 16.42 -0.55 53.84
N ALA A 519 15.80 -1.00 52.75
CA ALA A 519 14.38 -1.09 52.61
C ALA A 519 13.75 -2.08 53.60
N ALA A 520 14.34 -3.28 53.76
CA ALA A 520 13.93 -4.28 54.73
C ALA A 520 13.96 -3.74 56.17
N THR A 521 15.04 -3.02 56.50
CA THR A 521 15.17 -2.40 57.85
C THR A 521 14.11 -1.34 58.09
N ALA A 522 13.77 -0.54 57.07
CA ALA A 522 12.74 0.51 57.13
C ALA A 522 11.32 -0.10 57.32
N GLN A 523 11.08 -1.28 56.76
CA GLN A 523 9.79 -1.98 56.88
C GLN A 523 9.71 -3.02 57.98
N GLY A 524 10.79 -3.23 58.77
CA GLY A 524 10.83 -4.17 59.87
C GLY A 524 10.90 -5.64 59.43
N VAL A 525 11.30 -5.93 58.18
CA VAL A 525 11.49 -7.28 57.67
C VAL A 525 12.83 -7.85 58.12
N ASP A 526 12.84 -9.13 58.58
CA ASP A 526 14.09 -9.76 59.04
C ASP A 526 15.05 -10.06 57.88
N ALA A 527 16.18 -9.39 57.92
CA ALA A 527 17.24 -9.53 56.91
C ALA A 527 18.52 -10.19 57.48
N GLN A 528 18.46 -10.84 58.64
CA GLN A 528 19.61 -11.39 59.32
C GLN A 528 20.29 -12.51 58.53
N ALA A 529 19.53 -13.34 57.84
CA ALA A 529 20.06 -14.43 57.01
C ALA A 529 20.96 -13.89 55.88
N LEU A 530 20.53 -12.85 55.14
CA LEU A 530 21.34 -12.24 54.09
C LEU A 530 22.61 -11.58 54.66
N ARG A 531 22.52 -10.90 55.80
CA ARG A 531 23.68 -10.28 56.46
C ARG A 531 24.75 -11.30 56.82
N THR A 532 24.33 -12.44 57.41
CA THR A 532 25.24 -13.53 57.80
C THR A 532 25.89 -14.20 56.59
N SER A 533 25.17 -14.42 55.50
CA SER A 533 25.71 -14.98 54.26
C SER A 533 26.70 -14.01 53.58
N LEU A 534 26.44 -12.69 53.56
CA LEU A 534 27.35 -11.67 53.06
C LEU A 534 28.61 -11.59 53.89
N GLU A 535 28.53 -11.59 55.23
CA GLU A 535 29.69 -11.61 56.12
C GLU A 535 30.55 -12.86 55.91
N ALA A 536 29.92 -14.03 55.78
CA ALA A 536 30.63 -15.28 55.52
C ALA A 536 31.41 -15.21 54.18
N ARG A 537 30.82 -14.61 53.15
CA ARG A 537 31.45 -14.40 51.87
C ARG A 537 32.63 -13.40 51.95
N MET A 538 32.46 -12.29 52.64
CA MET A 538 33.53 -11.30 52.85
C MET A 538 34.73 -11.96 53.53
N LYS A 539 34.48 -12.76 54.59
CA LYS A 539 35.55 -13.53 55.27
C LYS A 539 36.25 -14.56 54.38
N ALA A 540 35.50 -15.14 53.42
CA ALA A 540 36.08 -16.11 52.48
C ALA A 540 36.94 -15.43 51.38
N LEU A 541 36.60 -14.21 50.98
CA LEU A 541 37.34 -13.43 49.96
C LEU A 541 38.62 -12.81 50.55
N HIS A 542 38.69 -12.62 51.87
CA HIS A 542 39.88 -12.11 52.58
C HIS A 542 40.87 -13.21 53.00
N LYS A 543 40.53 -14.48 52.85
CA LYS A 543 41.41 -15.64 52.99
C LYS A 543 41.99 -16.06 51.63
#